data_a7c2445a6ca3e2104d2dda8eb19733e6
#
_entry.id   a7c2445a6ca3e2104d2dda8eb19733e6
#
_cell.length_a   1.000
_cell.length_b   1.000
_cell.length_c   1.000
_cell.angle_alpha   90.00
_cell.angle_beta   90.00
_cell.angle_gamma   90.00
#
_symmetry.space_group_name_H-M   'P 1'
#
loop_
_entity.id
_entity.type
_entity.pdbx_description
1 polymer ?
#
loop_
_entity_poly.entity_id
_entity_poly.type
_entity_poly.pdbx_seq_one_letter_code
_entity_poly.pdbx_strand_id
1 'polypeptide(L)'
;MANVIRDQGRPALIIAPNKTLAAQLYAEFREFFPNNQVRYFVSYYDYYQPEAYIPSTDTYIEKDSAINEEIDKMRHAATKALLESTDAIIVASVSCIYGLGAPEEYFKAMLYVEQGEQLNRKAMLRTLVQMQYVRSDNDFYRGTFRVRGESIDVFPSDQDTRAIRFLFFGDEVEEIHEIDGITGTVTRKLSSAAVYPVSHFVTAREKVVAAAESIRAELEARLAELRSAGKTSEAQRLEQRTMYDIELLFEVGFCPGIENYSRHLDQRAPGSPPSTLLDYFPKGFLLFIDESHVTVPQVGAMARGDRARKQTLVDYGFRLPSALDNRPLTGDEFWERAGQTIFVSATPADFELSRSGTAVVEQINRPTGLLDPEVFVRPALHQVDDLLNEAREVVDRGGRVLVTTLTKRMAEDLTSYLQGIGIRSRYLHADINTVERVEILRGLRRGDFDLLVGINLLREGLDLVEVELVAILDADKEGFLRSERSLIQTMGRAARNIRGRVILYADRETDSIRRALREAERRRLIQAAYNAEHGIVPQSAQRGIEGALTTVVSELVDPETGEIVTLDEPIPADPKGQQKLIENLKAEMLEAASKREYERAAELRDTVIRLQRSLLV
;
A
#
# COMPACT_ATOMS: atom_id res chain seq x y z
N MET A 1 -11.45 -0.55 -16.26
CA MET A 1 -11.86 -1.21 -14.99
C MET A 1 -13.22 -0.72 -14.50
N ALA A 2 -13.43 0.57 -14.19
CA ALA A 2 -14.66 1.09 -13.58
C ALA A 2 -15.95 0.72 -14.31
N ASN A 3 -16.01 0.86 -15.63
CA ASN A 3 -17.19 0.46 -16.42
C ASN A 3 -17.53 -1.04 -16.27
N VAL A 4 -16.51 -1.91 -16.24
CA VAL A 4 -16.73 -3.36 -16.04
C VAL A 4 -17.27 -3.63 -14.64
N ILE A 5 -16.75 -2.98 -13.60
CA ILE A 5 -17.25 -3.11 -12.22
C ILE A 5 -18.70 -2.67 -12.14
N ARG A 6 -19.03 -1.50 -12.71
CA ARG A 6 -20.40 -0.99 -12.75
C ARG A 6 -21.36 -1.96 -13.44
N ASP A 7 -20.96 -2.45 -14.61
CA ASP A 7 -21.83 -3.29 -15.44
C ASP A 7 -22.02 -4.69 -14.84
N GLN A 8 -21.05 -5.18 -14.07
CA GLN A 8 -21.14 -6.48 -13.40
C GLN A 8 -21.81 -6.43 -12.02
N GLY A 9 -21.76 -5.28 -11.33
CA GLY A 9 -22.38 -5.08 -10.01
C GLY A 9 -21.89 -6.06 -8.92
N ARG A 10 -20.62 -6.48 -8.99
CA ARG A 10 -20.01 -7.44 -8.06
C ARG A 10 -18.88 -6.79 -7.27
N PRO A 11 -18.58 -7.25 -6.05
CA PRO A 11 -17.40 -6.82 -5.34
C PRO A 11 -16.13 -6.99 -6.18
N ALA A 12 -15.22 -6.05 -6.07
CA ALA A 12 -14.00 -6.04 -6.87
C ALA A 12 -12.75 -5.83 -6.02
N LEU A 13 -11.71 -6.62 -6.30
CA LEU A 13 -10.36 -6.44 -5.80
C LEU A 13 -9.48 -5.94 -6.94
N ILE A 14 -8.79 -4.82 -6.73
CA ILE A 14 -7.83 -4.26 -7.67
C ILE A 14 -6.45 -4.33 -7.00
N ILE A 15 -5.53 -5.10 -7.56
CA ILE A 15 -4.17 -5.25 -7.03
C ILE A 15 -3.21 -4.42 -7.87
N ALA A 16 -2.54 -3.45 -7.24
CA ALA A 16 -1.49 -2.64 -7.84
C ALA A 16 -0.09 -3.08 -7.34
N PRO A 17 0.98 -2.88 -8.12
CA PRO A 17 2.32 -3.35 -7.78
C PRO A 17 2.98 -2.61 -6.60
N ASN A 18 2.50 -1.43 -6.25
CA ASN A 18 3.04 -0.62 -5.15
C ASN A 18 1.98 0.28 -4.51
N LYS A 19 2.33 0.88 -3.35
CA LYS A 19 1.44 1.76 -2.58
C LYS A 19 1.01 3.01 -3.37
N THR A 20 1.92 3.61 -4.13
CA THR A 20 1.67 4.86 -4.86
C THR A 20 0.61 4.69 -5.94
N LEU A 21 0.74 3.63 -6.77
CA LEU A 21 -0.26 3.31 -7.79
C LEU A 21 -1.59 2.89 -7.15
N ALA A 22 -1.55 2.12 -6.06
CA ALA A 22 -2.75 1.77 -5.33
C ALA A 22 -3.47 3.02 -4.78
N ALA A 23 -2.74 4.01 -4.24
CA ALA A 23 -3.31 5.26 -3.75
C ALA A 23 -3.94 6.09 -4.89
N GLN A 24 -3.28 6.18 -6.03
CA GLN A 24 -3.81 6.86 -7.21
C GLN A 24 -5.11 6.20 -7.69
N LEU A 25 -5.13 4.88 -7.85
CA LEU A 25 -6.33 4.15 -8.25
C LEU A 25 -7.45 4.31 -7.21
N TYR A 26 -7.12 4.24 -5.92
CA TYR A 26 -8.09 4.45 -4.85
C TYR A 26 -8.78 5.82 -4.96
N ALA A 27 -8.01 6.90 -5.17
CA ALA A 27 -8.55 8.23 -5.34
C ALA A 27 -9.48 8.32 -6.57
N GLU A 28 -9.03 7.81 -7.73
CA GLU A 28 -9.83 7.80 -8.97
C GLU A 28 -11.11 6.97 -8.81
N PHE A 29 -11.05 5.80 -8.19
CA PHE A 29 -12.23 4.97 -7.97
C PHE A 29 -13.23 5.58 -6.98
N ARG A 30 -12.78 6.34 -5.99
CA ARG A 30 -13.67 7.10 -5.11
C ARG A 30 -14.47 8.17 -5.86
N GLU A 31 -13.85 8.82 -6.84
CA GLU A 31 -14.56 9.78 -7.70
C GLU A 31 -15.58 9.09 -8.62
N PHE A 32 -15.22 7.92 -9.18
CA PHE A 32 -16.11 7.16 -10.06
C PHE A 32 -17.28 6.50 -9.33
N PHE A 33 -17.09 6.14 -8.07
CA PHE A 33 -18.04 5.41 -7.24
C PHE A 33 -18.32 6.10 -5.90
N PRO A 34 -18.91 7.31 -5.91
CA PRO A 34 -19.11 8.10 -4.69
C PRO A 34 -20.06 7.46 -3.69
N ASN A 35 -20.94 6.56 -4.13
CA ASN A 35 -21.93 5.88 -3.29
C ASN A 35 -21.55 4.45 -2.88
N ASN A 36 -20.45 3.89 -3.43
CA ASN A 36 -19.99 2.54 -3.12
C ASN A 36 -18.95 2.55 -2.00
N GLN A 37 -18.72 1.39 -1.41
CA GLN A 37 -17.67 1.19 -0.41
C GLN A 37 -16.30 1.01 -1.08
N VAL A 38 -15.70 2.11 -1.57
CA VAL A 38 -14.33 2.09 -2.08
C VAL A 38 -13.36 2.16 -0.91
N ARG A 39 -12.45 1.19 -0.77
CA ARG A 39 -11.53 1.06 0.35
C ARG A 39 -10.11 0.76 -0.10
N TYR A 40 -9.15 1.07 0.77
CA TYR A 40 -7.72 0.96 0.52
C TYR A 40 -7.09 -0.08 1.44
N PHE A 41 -6.28 -1.00 0.88
CA PHE A 41 -5.66 -2.08 1.64
C PHE A 41 -4.22 -2.31 1.17
N VAL A 42 -3.27 -1.69 1.86
CA VAL A 42 -1.83 -1.83 1.58
C VAL A 42 -1.06 -2.23 2.84
N SER A 43 0.24 -2.40 2.76
CA SER A 43 1.08 -2.62 3.94
C SER A 43 1.01 -1.41 4.88
N TYR A 44 0.68 -1.66 6.14
CA TYR A 44 0.55 -0.62 7.19
C TYR A 44 1.88 -0.24 7.85
N TYR A 45 3.02 -0.73 7.32
CA TYR A 45 4.33 -0.34 7.82
C TYR A 45 4.87 0.85 7.02
N ASP A 46 5.24 1.93 7.72
CA ASP A 46 6.03 3.02 7.16
C ASP A 46 7.49 2.62 7.06
N TYR A 47 7.97 1.91 8.07
CA TYR A 47 9.27 1.27 8.11
C TYR A 47 9.11 -0.18 8.55
N TYR A 48 9.79 -1.09 7.87
CA TYR A 48 9.78 -2.51 8.20
C TYR A 48 11.13 -3.15 8.00
N GLN A 49 11.76 -3.53 9.11
CA GLN A 49 12.93 -4.40 9.14
C GLN A 49 12.49 -5.77 9.63
N PRO A 50 12.42 -6.78 8.75
CA PRO A 50 12.04 -8.11 9.17
C PRO A 50 13.07 -8.73 10.10
N GLU A 51 12.59 -9.53 11.06
CA GLU A 51 13.44 -10.39 11.86
C GLU A 51 14.28 -11.30 10.95
N ALA A 52 15.59 -11.33 11.16
CA ALA A 52 16.50 -12.14 10.37
C ALA A 52 17.71 -12.61 11.20
N TYR A 53 18.35 -13.67 10.76
CA TYR A 53 19.61 -14.12 11.33
C TYR A 53 20.65 -14.36 10.23
N ILE A 54 21.87 -13.87 10.43
CA ILE A 54 22.98 -14.01 9.50
C ILE A 54 24.01 -14.95 10.11
N PRO A 55 24.01 -16.24 9.73
CA PRO A 55 24.89 -17.24 10.38
C PRO A 55 26.38 -16.95 10.22
N SER A 56 26.79 -16.34 9.12
CA SER A 56 28.22 -16.05 8.84
C SER A 56 28.84 -15.04 9.80
N THR A 57 28.05 -14.17 10.40
CA THR A 57 28.48 -13.12 11.33
C THR A 57 27.88 -13.29 12.73
N ASP A 58 27.12 -14.37 12.96
CA ASP A 58 26.34 -14.60 14.19
C ASP A 58 25.52 -13.37 14.60
N THR A 59 24.89 -12.74 13.61
CA THR A 59 24.15 -11.49 13.83
C THR A 59 22.65 -11.74 13.78
N TYR A 60 21.97 -11.52 14.91
CA TYR A 60 20.52 -11.50 14.96
C TYR A 60 20.03 -10.07 14.75
N ILE A 61 19.12 -9.92 13.80
CA ILE A 61 18.44 -8.67 13.47
C ILE A 61 17.04 -8.78 14.04
N GLU A 62 16.74 -7.96 15.03
CA GLU A 62 15.41 -7.89 15.63
C GLU A 62 14.43 -7.25 14.65
N LYS A 63 13.14 -7.68 14.71
CA LYS A 63 12.07 -7.02 13.98
C LYS A 63 11.94 -5.59 14.48
N ASP A 64 12.08 -4.62 13.58
CA ASP A 64 11.81 -3.21 13.84
C ASP A 64 10.77 -2.71 12.84
N SER A 65 9.73 -2.06 13.31
CA SER A 65 8.65 -1.60 12.43
C SER A 65 7.93 -0.40 13.03
N ALA A 66 7.60 0.56 12.19
CA ALA A 66 6.70 1.65 12.50
C ALA A 66 5.36 1.39 11.79
N ILE A 67 4.28 1.36 12.58
CA ILE A 67 2.92 1.15 12.06
C ILE A 67 2.32 2.51 11.73
N ASN A 68 1.80 2.65 10.53
CA ASN A 68 0.99 3.77 10.12
C ASN A 68 -0.46 3.51 10.56
N GLU A 69 -0.91 4.26 11.56
CA GLU A 69 -2.26 4.09 12.14
C GLU A 69 -3.38 4.41 11.15
N GLU A 70 -3.14 5.34 10.22
CA GLU A 70 -4.12 5.70 9.20
C GLU A 70 -4.32 4.54 8.20
N ILE A 71 -3.22 3.92 7.76
CA ILE A 71 -3.31 2.73 6.89
C ILE A 71 -3.95 1.55 7.64
N ASP A 72 -3.61 1.36 8.92
CA ASP A 72 -4.19 0.31 9.74
C ASP A 72 -5.71 0.48 9.87
N LYS A 73 -6.18 1.69 10.15
CA LYS A 73 -7.60 2.05 10.13
C LYS A 73 -8.25 1.73 8.77
N MET A 74 -7.60 2.13 7.66
CA MET A 74 -8.12 1.85 6.32
C MET A 74 -8.24 0.34 6.05
N ARG A 75 -7.33 -0.47 6.58
CA ARG A 75 -7.39 -1.94 6.48
C ARG A 75 -8.59 -2.51 7.24
N HIS A 76 -8.86 -2.02 8.45
CA HIS A 76 -10.06 -2.39 9.20
C HIS A 76 -11.33 -1.95 8.47
N ALA A 77 -11.36 -0.74 7.90
CA ALA A 77 -12.48 -0.28 7.09
C ALA A 77 -12.70 -1.12 5.83
N ALA A 78 -11.63 -1.67 5.24
CA ALA A 78 -11.72 -2.56 4.07
C ALA A 78 -12.32 -3.91 4.42
N THR A 79 -11.86 -4.57 5.48
CA THR A 79 -12.40 -5.86 5.93
C THR A 79 -13.85 -5.72 6.40
N LYS A 80 -14.19 -4.65 7.12
CA LYS A 80 -15.56 -4.32 7.50
C LYS A 80 -16.46 -4.16 6.27
N ALA A 81 -16.03 -3.38 5.28
CA ALA A 81 -16.81 -3.16 4.05
C ALA A 81 -17.11 -4.47 3.31
N LEU A 82 -16.16 -5.41 3.28
CA LEU A 82 -16.37 -6.74 2.67
C LEU A 82 -17.37 -7.61 3.42
N LEU A 83 -17.51 -7.42 4.73
CA LEU A 83 -18.47 -8.15 5.56
C LEU A 83 -19.87 -7.53 5.56
N GLU A 84 -19.98 -6.21 5.35
CA GLU A 84 -21.24 -5.47 5.44
C GLU A 84 -21.85 -5.10 4.09
N SER A 85 -21.06 -5.11 2.99
CA SER A 85 -21.49 -4.59 1.69
C SER A 85 -21.30 -5.61 0.57
N THR A 86 -22.25 -5.63 -0.36
CA THR A 86 -22.21 -6.49 -1.56
C THR A 86 -21.57 -5.80 -2.77
N ASP A 87 -21.19 -4.53 -2.65
CA ASP A 87 -20.65 -3.69 -3.72
C ASP A 87 -19.29 -3.05 -3.39
N ALA A 88 -18.57 -3.66 -2.44
CA ALA A 88 -17.26 -3.17 -2.02
C ALA A 88 -16.22 -3.24 -3.16
N ILE A 89 -15.45 -2.17 -3.30
CA ILE A 89 -14.32 -2.07 -4.23
C ILE A 89 -13.06 -1.84 -3.38
N ILE A 90 -12.17 -2.84 -3.36
CA ILE A 90 -10.93 -2.75 -2.59
C ILE A 90 -9.76 -2.55 -3.54
N VAL A 91 -9.02 -1.46 -3.32
CA VAL A 91 -7.74 -1.22 -4.01
C VAL A 91 -6.60 -1.61 -3.07
N ALA A 92 -5.79 -2.58 -3.48
CA ALA A 92 -4.78 -3.18 -2.64
C ALA A 92 -3.40 -3.22 -3.32
N SER A 93 -2.35 -3.31 -2.51
CA SER A 93 -1.04 -3.76 -2.97
C SER A 93 -0.91 -5.28 -2.78
N VAL A 94 0.23 -5.85 -3.16
CA VAL A 94 0.54 -7.28 -2.94
C VAL A 94 0.43 -7.70 -1.46
N SER A 95 0.36 -6.75 -0.52
CA SER A 95 0.11 -7.06 0.91
C SER A 95 -1.21 -7.82 1.16
N CYS A 96 -2.15 -7.81 0.22
CA CYS A 96 -3.41 -8.54 0.30
C CYS A 96 -3.25 -10.08 0.32
N ILE A 97 -2.09 -10.62 -0.11
CA ILE A 97 -1.80 -12.06 -0.07
C ILE A 97 -1.14 -12.52 1.23
N TYR A 98 -0.83 -11.59 2.14
CA TYR A 98 -0.25 -11.91 3.44
C TYR A 98 -1.33 -12.33 4.45
N GLY A 99 -0.89 -13.11 5.47
CA GLY A 99 -1.76 -13.60 6.52
C GLY A 99 -2.54 -12.48 7.21
N LEU A 100 -3.84 -12.71 7.32
CA LEU A 100 -4.81 -11.92 8.04
C LEU A 100 -5.61 -12.89 8.93
N GLY A 101 -6.30 -12.40 9.95
CA GLY A 101 -7.19 -13.26 10.76
C GLY A 101 -8.29 -13.88 9.90
N ALA A 102 -8.80 -15.04 10.32
CA ALA A 102 -9.88 -15.72 9.60
C ALA A 102 -11.16 -14.84 9.60
N PRO A 103 -11.83 -14.66 8.43
CA PRO A 103 -13.01 -13.79 8.33
C PRO A 103 -14.15 -14.25 9.25
N GLU A 104 -14.34 -15.55 9.42
CA GLU A 104 -15.38 -16.10 10.29
C GLU A 104 -15.13 -15.75 11.76
N GLU A 105 -13.88 -15.78 12.23
CA GLU A 105 -13.52 -15.45 13.60
C GLU A 105 -13.63 -13.93 13.84
N TYR A 106 -13.21 -13.14 12.86
CA TYR A 106 -13.32 -11.69 12.92
C TYR A 106 -14.78 -11.24 12.95
N PHE A 107 -15.64 -11.88 12.15
CA PHE A 107 -17.09 -11.63 12.16
C PHE A 107 -17.77 -12.08 13.46
N LYS A 108 -17.43 -13.29 13.97
CA LYS A 108 -17.98 -13.78 15.24
C LYS A 108 -17.59 -12.93 16.45
N ALA A 109 -16.41 -12.31 16.39
CA ALA A 109 -15.93 -11.44 17.44
C ALA A 109 -16.56 -10.04 17.40
N MET A 110 -17.34 -9.69 16.37
CA MET A 110 -18.06 -8.44 16.26
C MET A 110 -19.13 -8.32 17.35
N LEU A 111 -19.20 -7.16 17.99
CA LEU A 111 -20.27 -6.79 18.91
C LEU A 111 -21.37 -6.07 18.11
N TYR A 112 -22.50 -6.73 17.92
CA TYR A 112 -23.69 -6.12 17.32
C TYR A 112 -24.73 -5.85 18.41
N VAL A 113 -25.28 -4.64 18.45
CA VAL A 113 -26.25 -4.19 19.47
C VAL A 113 -27.38 -3.45 18.79
N GLU A 114 -28.62 -3.78 19.19
CA GLU A 114 -29.84 -3.10 18.77
C GLU A 114 -30.43 -2.24 19.89
N GLN A 115 -31.07 -1.15 19.51
CA GLN A 115 -31.83 -0.34 20.47
C GLN A 115 -32.98 -1.16 21.07
N GLY A 116 -33.16 -1.13 22.40
CA GLY A 116 -34.15 -1.91 23.13
C GLY A 116 -33.68 -3.31 23.51
N GLU A 117 -32.47 -3.72 23.13
CA GLU A 117 -31.92 -5.03 23.48
C GLU A 117 -31.60 -5.14 24.96
N GLN A 118 -31.91 -6.31 25.56
CA GLN A 118 -31.51 -6.66 26.92
C GLN A 118 -30.06 -7.18 26.88
N LEU A 119 -29.11 -6.33 27.21
CA LEU A 119 -27.68 -6.61 27.16
C LEU A 119 -27.03 -6.30 28.53
N ASN A 120 -26.52 -7.34 29.20
CA ASN A 120 -25.82 -7.13 30.44
C ASN A 120 -24.55 -6.28 30.22
N ARG A 121 -24.51 -5.10 30.85
CA ARG A 121 -23.46 -4.11 30.73
C ARG A 121 -22.06 -4.66 31.04
N LYS A 122 -21.92 -5.54 32.06
CA LYS A 122 -20.64 -6.16 32.41
C LYS A 122 -20.20 -7.16 31.32
N ALA A 123 -21.16 -7.85 30.69
CA ALA A 123 -20.87 -8.74 29.57
C ALA A 123 -20.35 -7.94 28.39
N MET A 124 -20.99 -6.84 28.01
CA MET A 124 -20.50 -5.95 26.94
C MET A 124 -19.08 -5.46 27.20
N LEU A 125 -18.76 -5.02 28.43
CA LEU A 125 -17.40 -4.59 28.77
C LEU A 125 -16.36 -5.71 28.62
N ARG A 126 -16.72 -6.95 28.99
CA ARG A 126 -15.85 -8.12 28.79
C ARG A 126 -15.64 -8.41 27.32
N THR A 127 -16.69 -8.33 26.51
CA THR A 127 -16.61 -8.51 25.06
C THR A 127 -15.67 -7.48 24.43
N LEU A 128 -15.78 -6.19 24.80
CA LEU A 128 -14.88 -5.14 24.31
C LEU A 128 -13.42 -5.44 24.66
N VAL A 129 -13.12 -5.89 25.88
CA VAL A 129 -11.76 -6.30 26.26
C VAL A 129 -11.28 -7.52 25.45
N GLN A 130 -12.15 -8.50 25.23
CA GLN A 130 -11.83 -9.66 24.37
C GLN A 130 -11.57 -9.26 22.92
N MET A 131 -12.23 -8.21 22.43
CA MET A 131 -12.01 -7.58 21.12
C MET A 131 -10.77 -6.70 21.09
N GLN A 132 -9.97 -6.68 22.18
CA GLN A 132 -8.73 -5.91 22.34
C GLN A 132 -8.95 -4.39 22.45
N TYR A 133 -10.15 -3.92 22.77
CA TYR A 133 -10.37 -2.53 23.15
C TYR A 133 -9.77 -2.25 24.53
N VAL A 134 -9.08 -1.12 24.64
CA VAL A 134 -8.49 -0.68 25.91
C VAL A 134 -9.46 0.29 26.60
N ARG A 135 -9.69 0.10 27.91
CA ARG A 135 -10.44 1.08 28.68
C ARG A 135 -9.60 2.32 28.93
N SER A 136 -10.07 3.47 28.49
CA SER A 136 -9.44 4.75 28.74
C SER A 136 -10.51 5.81 29.00
N ASP A 137 -10.65 6.22 30.26
CA ASP A 137 -11.70 7.18 30.66
C ASP A 137 -11.27 8.64 30.39
N ASN A 138 -9.97 8.89 30.25
CA ASN A 138 -9.38 10.22 29.99
C ASN A 138 -9.01 10.40 28.52
N ASP A 139 -8.23 9.47 27.98
CA ASP A 139 -7.71 9.53 26.62
C ASP A 139 -8.59 8.66 25.70
N PHE A 140 -9.51 9.30 24.97
CA PHE A 140 -10.49 8.61 24.16
C PHE A 140 -10.14 8.72 22.69
N TYR A 141 -9.61 7.64 22.12
CA TYR A 141 -9.13 7.53 20.75
C TYR A 141 -9.46 6.15 20.15
N ARG A 142 -9.15 5.94 18.89
CA ARG A 142 -9.37 4.70 18.15
C ARG A 142 -8.91 3.45 18.92
N GLY A 143 -9.77 2.44 19.01
CA GLY A 143 -9.47 1.19 19.74
C GLY A 143 -9.65 1.30 21.26
N THR A 144 -10.25 2.38 21.76
CA THR A 144 -10.56 2.52 23.19
C THR A 144 -12.05 2.57 23.48
N PHE A 145 -12.41 2.31 24.71
CA PHE A 145 -13.75 2.57 25.24
C PHE A 145 -13.68 3.27 26.59
N ARG A 146 -14.71 4.02 26.92
CA ARG A 146 -14.85 4.66 28.23
C ARG A 146 -16.24 4.45 28.80
N VAL A 147 -16.35 4.56 30.14
CA VAL A 147 -17.60 4.34 30.88
C VAL A 147 -17.90 5.57 31.70
N ARG A 148 -19.05 6.19 31.48
CA ARG A 148 -19.51 7.39 32.20
C ARG A 148 -20.95 7.23 32.63
N GLY A 149 -21.19 6.99 33.95
CA GLY A 149 -22.54 6.76 34.48
C GLY A 149 -23.22 5.57 33.77
N GLU A 150 -24.35 5.79 33.14
CA GLU A 150 -25.13 4.79 32.40
C GLU A 150 -24.71 4.69 30.92
N SER A 151 -23.61 5.34 30.49
CA SER A 151 -23.15 5.28 29.12
C SER A 151 -21.83 4.50 28.95
N ILE A 152 -21.72 3.80 27.81
CA ILE A 152 -20.49 3.21 27.31
C ILE A 152 -20.22 3.85 25.96
N ASP A 153 -19.10 4.56 25.83
CA ASP A 153 -18.64 5.12 24.58
C ASP A 153 -17.53 4.22 24.02
N VAL A 154 -17.62 3.83 22.75
CA VAL A 154 -16.63 2.99 22.06
C VAL A 154 -16.12 3.75 20.85
N PHE A 155 -14.80 3.82 20.68
CA PHE A 155 -14.17 4.42 19.52
C PHE A 155 -13.74 3.29 18.55
N PRO A 156 -14.48 3.05 17.46
CA PRO A 156 -14.22 1.93 16.57
C PRO A 156 -12.84 1.99 15.90
N SER A 157 -12.29 0.81 15.57
CA SER A 157 -10.97 0.67 14.95
C SER A 157 -10.87 1.23 13.52
N ASP A 158 -12.00 1.42 12.85
CA ASP A 158 -12.14 1.92 11.48
C ASP A 158 -12.51 3.42 11.39
N GLN A 159 -12.53 4.14 12.51
CA GLN A 159 -12.98 5.54 12.57
C GLN A 159 -11.88 6.49 13.07
N ASP A 160 -11.95 7.78 12.66
CA ASP A 160 -11.03 8.85 13.09
C ASP A 160 -11.64 9.82 14.07
N THR A 161 -12.89 10.18 13.86
CA THR A 161 -13.55 11.28 14.55
C THR A 161 -14.84 10.85 15.21
N ARG A 162 -15.39 9.70 14.81
CA ARG A 162 -16.70 9.24 15.25
C ARG A 162 -16.57 8.08 16.22
N ALA A 163 -17.32 8.17 17.31
CA ALA A 163 -17.45 7.11 18.29
C ALA A 163 -18.93 6.71 18.45
N ILE A 164 -19.18 5.58 19.06
CA ILE A 164 -20.52 5.06 19.31
C ILE A 164 -20.78 5.13 20.81
N ARG A 165 -21.88 5.76 21.21
CA ARG A 165 -22.38 5.82 22.58
C ARG A 165 -23.57 4.91 22.75
N PHE A 166 -23.50 3.99 23.69
CA PHE A 166 -24.58 3.15 24.14
C PHE A 166 -25.08 3.69 25.49
N LEU A 167 -26.36 4.08 25.53
CA LEU A 167 -27.03 4.53 26.74
C LEU A 167 -27.84 3.38 27.32
N PHE A 168 -27.67 3.10 28.60
CA PHE A 168 -28.32 2.00 29.28
C PHE A 168 -29.34 2.51 30.30
N PHE A 169 -30.47 1.81 30.38
CA PHE A 169 -31.37 1.86 31.51
C PHE A 169 -31.41 0.47 32.15
N GLY A 170 -30.66 0.30 33.24
CA GLY A 170 -30.40 -1.02 33.81
C GLY A 170 -29.56 -1.89 32.87
N ASP A 171 -30.12 -3.02 32.41
CA ASP A 171 -29.53 -3.91 31.42
C ASP A 171 -30.18 -3.76 30.02
N GLU A 172 -31.01 -2.73 29.82
CA GLU A 172 -31.59 -2.41 28.48
C GLU A 172 -30.79 -1.31 27.80
N VAL A 173 -30.51 -1.48 26.50
CA VAL A 173 -29.90 -0.45 25.66
C VAL A 173 -30.97 0.52 25.18
N GLU A 174 -31.15 1.63 25.91
CA GLU A 174 -32.21 2.61 25.67
C GLU A 174 -32.00 3.37 24.37
N GLU A 175 -30.79 3.90 24.13
CA GLU A 175 -30.44 4.64 22.91
C GLU A 175 -29.01 4.31 22.44
N ILE A 176 -28.81 4.39 21.12
CA ILE A 176 -27.50 4.28 20.49
C ILE A 176 -27.25 5.55 19.69
N HIS A 177 -26.11 6.20 19.94
CA HIS A 177 -25.74 7.44 19.27
C HIS A 177 -24.38 7.34 18.59
N GLU A 178 -24.27 7.89 17.40
CA GLU A 178 -22.99 8.29 16.83
C GLU A 178 -22.62 9.65 17.45
N ILE A 179 -21.42 9.76 17.96
CA ILE A 179 -20.91 10.97 18.61
C ILE A 179 -19.57 11.40 18.00
N ASP A 180 -19.26 12.67 18.08
CA ASP A 180 -17.90 13.15 17.84
C ASP A 180 -17.00 12.70 19.02
N GLY A 181 -15.87 12.08 18.69
CA GLY A 181 -14.98 11.45 19.69
C GLY A 181 -14.34 12.44 20.66
N ILE A 182 -14.13 13.70 20.26
CA ILE A 182 -13.50 14.75 21.08
C ILE A 182 -14.55 15.51 21.89
N THR A 183 -15.52 16.08 21.21
CA THR A 183 -16.53 16.93 21.86
C THR A 183 -17.60 16.12 22.59
N GLY A 184 -17.83 14.87 22.19
CA GLY A 184 -18.91 14.03 22.69
C GLY A 184 -20.30 14.43 22.17
N THR A 185 -20.35 15.35 21.20
CA THR A 185 -21.61 15.84 20.61
C THR A 185 -22.27 14.74 19.79
N VAL A 186 -23.58 14.55 19.96
CA VAL A 186 -24.35 13.58 19.18
C VAL A 186 -24.48 14.08 17.75
N THR A 187 -23.98 13.29 16.80
CA THR A 187 -24.09 13.57 15.35
C THR A 187 -25.29 12.87 14.72
N ARG A 188 -25.63 11.67 15.22
CA ARG A 188 -26.73 10.88 14.69
C ARG A 188 -27.27 9.89 15.74
N LYS A 189 -28.59 9.63 15.75
CA LYS A 189 -29.19 8.49 16.46
C LYS A 189 -29.19 7.26 15.56
N LEU A 190 -28.89 6.10 16.15
CA LEU A 190 -28.79 4.82 15.46
C LEU A 190 -29.82 3.85 16.03
N SER A 191 -30.41 3.00 15.20
CA SER A 191 -31.26 1.88 15.64
C SER A 191 -30.43 0.64 16.04
N SER A 192 -29.23 0.52 15.48
CA SER A 192 -28.28 -0.55 15.79
C SER A 192 -26.85 -0.11 15.49
N ALA A 193 -25.89 -0.77 16.09
CA ALA A 193 -24.48 -0.54 15.84
C ALA A 193 -23.67 -1.85 15.84
N ALA A 194 -22.71 -1.95 14.91
CA ALA A 194 -21.73 -3.01 14.84
C ALA A 194 -20.35 -2.46 15.20
N VAL A 195 -19.70 -3.04 16.17
CA VAL A 195 -18.33 -2.72 16.58
C VAL A 195 -17.44 -3.91 16.24
N TYR A 196 -16.42 -3.68 15.43
CA TYR A 196 -15.46 -4.71 15.02
C TYR A 196 -14.22 -4.72 15.93
N PRO A 197 -13.49 -5.85 16.04
CA PRO A 197 -12.28 -5.94 16.84
C PRO A 197 -11.19 -4.93 16.41
N VAL A 198 -10.34 -4.58 17.38
CA VAL A 198 -9.19 -3.67 17.14
C VAL A 198 -8.08 -4.35 16.33
N SER A 199 -8.02 -5.67 16.34
CA SER A 199 -7.04 -6.45 15.58
C SER A 199 -7.73 -7.49 14.71
N HIS A 200 -7.16 -7.78 13.53
CA HIS A 200 -7.62 -8.91 12.71
C HIS A 200 -7.29 -10.27 13.33
N PHE A 201 -6.32 -10.33 14.25
CA PHE A 201 -5.92 -11.53 14.98
C PHE A 201 -6.62 -11.58 16.35
N VAL A 202 -7.94 -11.69 16.33
CA VAL A 202 -8.73 -11.91 17.56
C VAL A 202 -9.07 -13.39 17.67
N THR A 203 -8.72 -13.97 18.80
CA THR A 203 -8.91 -15.40 19.05
C THR A 203 -9.65 -15.59 20.38
N ALA A 204 -10.71 -16.36 20.37
CA ALA A 204 -11.43 -16.72 21.58
C ALA A 204 -10.49 -17.40 22.61
N ARG A 205 -10.74 -17.15 23.92
CA ARG A 205 -9.85 -17.63 24.99
C ARG A 205 -9.66 -19.15 24.97
N GLU A 206 -10.71 -19.89 24.63
CA GLU A 206 -10.66 -21.35 24.50
C GLU A 206 -9.66 -21.80 23.41
N LYS A 207 -9.62 -21.07 22.30
CA LYS A 207 -8.66 -21.31 21.21
C LYS A 207 -7.24 -20.93 21.61
N VAL A 208 -7.06 -19.86 22.40
CA VAL A 208 -5.75 -19.49 22.93
C VAL A 208 -5.19 -20.58 23.83
N VAL A 209 -6.02 -21.19 24.68
CA VAL A 209 -5.63 -22.34 25.53
C VAL A 209 -5.23 -23.53 24.68
N ALA A 210 -6.05 -23.92 23.70
CA ALA A 210 -5.73 -25.02 22.81
C ALA A 210 -4.48 -24.76 21.96
N ALA A 211 -4.28 -23.50 21.50
CA ALA A 211 -3.09 -23.08 20.80
C ALA A 211 -1.83 -23.22 21.68
N ALA A 212 -1.89 -22.75 22.93
CA ALA A 212 -0.78 -22.85 23.87
C ALA A 212 -0.35 -24.32 24.14
N GLU A 213 -1.31 -25.23 24.25
CA GLU A 213 -1.05 -26.66 24.38
C GLU A 213 -0.36 -27.23 23.12
N SER A 214 -0.86 -26.88 21.93
CA SER A 214 -0.26 -27.35 20.68
C SER A 214 1.10 -26.71 20.38
N ILE A 215 1.34 -25.45 20.77
CA ILE A 215 2.65 -24.79 20.72
C ILE A 215 3.64 -25.51 21.64
N ARG A 216 3.22 -25.88 22.85
CA ARG A 216 4.06 -26.61 23.81
C ARG A 216 4.45 -27.98 23.26
N ALA A 217 3.51 -28.72 22.66
CA ALA A 217 3.77 -30.02 22.06
C ALA A 217 4.78 -29.89 20.90
N GLU A 218 4.65 -28.89 20.04
CA GLU A 218 5.61 -28.61 18.95
C GLU A 218 6.99 -28.24 19.52
N LEU A 219 7.02 -27.41 20.57
CA LEU A 219 8.25 -27.03 21.24
C LEU A 219 8.99 -28.27 21.76
N GLU A 220 8.33 -29.14 22.52
CA GLU A 220 8.92 -30.36 23.08
C GLU A 220 9.54 -31.25 21.98
N ALA A 221 8.80 -31.47 20.88
CA ALA A 221 9.31 -32.23 19.73
C ALA A 221 10.55 -31.55 19.13
N ARG A 222 10.50 -30.23 18.92
CA ARG A 222 11.63 -29.50 18.32
C ARG A 222 12.86 -29.43 19.23
N LEU A 223 12.67 -29.32 20.55
CA LEU A 223 13.76 -29.37 21.51
C LEU A 223 14.48 -30.72 21.51
N ALA A 224 13.71 -31.82 21.40
CA ALA A 224 14.28 -33.17 21.28
C ALA A 224 15.15 -33.30 20.01
N GLU A 225 14.69 -32.79 18.87
CA GLU A 225 15.44 -32.75 17.61
C GLU A 225 16.74 -31.93 17.74
N LEU A 226 16.67 -30.71 18.24
CA LEU A 226 17.83 -29.83 18.40
C LEU A 226 18.86 -30.40 19.35
N ARG A 227 18.43 -30.96 20.50
CA ARG A 227 19.32 -31.60 21.47
C ARG A 227 19.97 -32.85 20.89
N SER A 228 19.27 -33.67 20.14
CA SER A 228 19.84 -34.86 19.46
C SER A 228 20.85 -34.49 18.38
N ALA A 229 20.68 -33.30 17.74
CA ALA A 229 21.62 -32.75 16.77
C ALA A 229 22.80 -31.98 17.41
N GLY A 230 22.92 -31.97 18.76
CA GLY A 230 23.97 -31.26 19.48
C GLY A 230 23.83 -29.74 19.54
N LYS A 231 22.68 -29.20 19.09
CA LYS A 231 22.35 -27.76 19.05
C LYS A 231 21.75 -27.28 20.37
N THR A 232 22.56 -27.33 21.44
CA THR A 232 22.11 -27.04 22.82
C THR A 232 21.74 -25.56 23.01
N SER A 233 22.53 -24.64 22.44
CA SER A 233 22.30 -23.21 22.55
C SER A 233 21.01 -22.78 21.82
N GLU A 234 20.77 -23.36 20.64
CA GLU A 234 19.55 -23.13 19.86
C GLU A 234 18.32 -23.67 20.59
N ALA A 235 18.43 -24.85 21.19
CA ALA A 235 17.36 -25.44 22.00
C ALA A 235 17.01 -24.55 23.20
N GLN A 236 18.01 -24.09 23.97
CA GLN A 236 17.80 -23.23 25.13
C GLN A 236 17.13 -21.89 24.74
N ARG A 237 17.61 -21.26 23.67
CA ARG A 237 17.06 -20.01 23.14
C ARG A 237 15.58 -20.18 22.76
N LEU A 238 15.27 -21.23 22.01
CA LEU A 238 13.92 -21.53 21.56
C LEU A 238 12.98 -21.80 22.74
N GLU A 239 13.45 -22.58 23.72
CA GLU A 239 12.69 -22.90 24.93
C GLU A 239 12.33 -21.65 25.73
N GLN A 240 13.33 -20.81 26.04
CA GLN A 240 13.12 -19.56 26.79
C GLN A 240 12.14 -18.63 26.09
N ARG A 241 12.31 -18.40 24.79
CA ARG A 241 11.47 -17.51 24.00
C ARG A 241 10.04 -18.02 23.94
N THR A 242 9.87 -19.29 23.58
CA THR A 242 8.52 -19.84 23.36
C THR A 242 7.75 -19.96 24.67
N MET A 243 8.39 -20.32 25.78
CA MET A 243 7.74 -20.38 27.09
C MET A 243 7.27 -18.99 27.55
N TYR A 244 8.10 -17.96 27.36
CA TYR A 244 7.71 -16.58 27.63
C TYR A 244 6.53 -16.11 26.76
N ASP A 245 6.55 -16.42 25.47
CA ASP A 245 5.44 -16.09 24.55
C ASP A 245 4.13 -16.79 24.96
N ILE A 246 4.20 -18.06 25.41
CA ILE A 246 3.05 -18.81 25.95
C ILE A 246 2.49 -18.14 27.22
N GLU A 247 3.34 -17.70 28.15
CA GLU A 247 2.92 -17.01 29.36
C GLU A 247 2.17 -15.72 29.03
N LEU A 248 2.69 -14.90 28.11
CA LEU A 248 2.03 -13.69 27.65
C LEU A 248 0.67 -13.99 26.97
N LEU A 249 0.58 -15.05 26.18
CA LEU A 249 -0.69 -15.47 25.57
C LEU A 249 -1.76 -15.81 26.63
N PHE A 250 -1.37 -16.44 27.75
CA PHE A 250 -2.29 -16.76 28.84
C PHE A 250 -2.70 -15.53 29.65
N GLU A 251 -1.75 -14.65 29.97
CA GLU A 251 -1.97 -13.50 30.86
C GLU A 251 -2.71 -12.35 30.14
N VAL A 252 -2.27 -12.04 28.93
CA VAL A 252 -2.69 -10.84 28.19
C VAL A 252 -3.52 -11.18 26.94
N GLY A 253 -3.43 -12.43 26.45
CA GLY A 253 -4.05 -12.85 25.18
C GLY A 253 -3.26 -12.44 23.94
N PHE A 254 -2.06 -11.90 24.10
CA PHE A 254 -1.20 -11.39 23.05
C PHE A 254 0.28 -11.55 23.41
N CYS A 255 1.14 -11.79 22.40
CA CYS A 255 2.59 -11.73 22.55
C CYS A 255 3.25 -11.05 21.34
N PRO A 256 4.43 -10.44 21.49
CA PRO A 256 5.19 -9.89 20.36
C PRO A 256 5.51 -10.98 19.33
N GLY A 257 5.09 -10.74 18.07
CA GLY A 257 5.26 -11.74 17.00
C GLY A 257 4.22 -12.86 17.04
N ILE A 258 3.04 -12.61 17.61
CA ILE A 258 1.91 -13.56 17.67
C ILE A 258 1.57 -14.19 16.31
N GLU A 259 1.84 -13.48 15.22
CA GLU A 259 1.67 -13.97 13.86
C GLU A 259 2.47 -15.25 13.56
N ASN A 260 3.60 -15.47 14.24
CA ASN A 260 4.40 -16.70 14.09
C ASN A 260 3.70 -17.95 14.65
N TYR A 261 2.69 -17.75 15.49
CA TYR A 261 1.84 -18.80 16.07
C TYR A 261 0.47 -18.91 15.38
N SER A 262 0.24 -18.18 14.28
CA SER A 262 -1.06 -18.11 13.60
C SER A 262 -1.63 -19.47 13.23
N ARG A 263 -0.78 -20.45 12.83
CA ARG A 263 -1.22 -21.83 12.54
C ARG A 263 -1.92 -22.47 13.75
N HIS A 264 -1.37 -22.29 14.95
CA HIS A 264 -1.94 -22.84 16.19
C HIS A 264 -3.20 -22.09 16.61
N LEU A 265 -3.19 -20.77 16.51
CA LEU A 265 -4.33 -19.91 16.85
C LEU A 265 -5.54 -20.18 15.94
N ASP A 266 -5.30 -20.39 14.65
CA ASP A 266 -6.30 -20.72 13.65
C ASP A 266 -6.64 -22.22 13.62
N GLN A 267 -5.92 -23.07 14.39
CA GLN A 267 -6.05 -24.54 14.40
C GLN A 267 -5.89 -25.16 13.01
N ARG A 268 -5.00 -24.59 12.18
CA ARG A 268 -4.73 -25.05 10.82
C ARG A 268 -3.78 -26.26 10.81
N ALA A 269 -3.96 -27.13 9.80
CA ALA A 269 -3.01 -28.21 9.56
C ALA A 269 -1.62 -27.67 9.18
N PRO A 270 -0.52 -28.37 9.53
CA PRO A 270 0.83 -27.99 9.09
C PRO A 270 0.91 -27.81 7.57
N GLY A 271 1.57 -26.73 7.12
CA GLY A 271 1.76 -26.39 5.71
C GLY A 271 0.56 -25.70 5.05
N SER A 272 -0.60 -25.63 5.70
CA SER A 272 -1.77 -24.94 5.12
C SER A 272 -1.57 -23.43 5.07
N PRO A 273 -2.08 -22.73 4.02
CA PRO A 273 -1.96 -21.29 3.89
C PRO A 273 -2.76 -20.55 4.97
N PRO A 274 -2.34 -19.34 5.37
CA PRO A 274 -3.15 -18.50 6.23
C PRO A 274 -4.35 -17.93 5.49
N SER A 275 -5.37 -17.49 6.22
CA SER A 275 -6.41 -16.63 5.68
C SER A 275 -5.81 -15.27 5.27
N THR A 276 -6.30 -14.71 4.19
CA THR A 276 -5.82 -13.46 3.58
C THR A 276 -6.99 -12.55 3.26
N LEU A 277 -6.75 -11.36 2.72
CA LEU A 277 -7.83 -10.48 2.28
C LEU A 277 -8.75 -11.16 1.25
N LEU A 278 -8.22 -12.05 0.40
CA LEU A 278 -9.00 -12.75 -0.61
C LEU A 278 -10.08 -13.64 0.01
N ASP A 279 -9.85 -14.16 1.21
CA ASP A 279 -10.79 -15.01 1.93
C ASP A 279 -11.98 -14.22 2.53
N TYR A 280 -11.89 -12.87 2.62
CA TYR A 280 -12.99 -11.99 3.01
C TYR A 280 -13.95 -11.69 1.86
N PHE A 281 -13.53 -11.92 0.61
CA PHE A 281 -14.39 -11.70 -0.54
C PHE A 281 -15.44 -12.82 -0.71
N PRO A 282 -16.66 -12.47 -1.14
CA PRO A 282 -17.62 -13.50 -1.52
C PRO A 282 -17.15 -14.24 -2.78
N LYS A 283 -17.59 -15.49 -2.95
CA LYS A 283 -17.28 -16.25 -4.16
C LYS A 283 -17.73 -15.52 -5.41
N GLY A 284 -16.88 -15.50 -6.43
CA GLY A 284 -17.20 -14.88 -7.70
C GLY A 284 -16.95 -13.36 -7.77
N PHE A 285 -16.18 -12.79 -6.86
CA PHE A 285 -15.72 -11.41 -6.97
C PHE A 285 -14.89 -11.18 -8.24
N LEU A 286 -14.77 -9.93 -8.66
CA LEU A 286 -13.91 -9.52 -9.77
C LEU A 286 -12.50 -9.23 -9.28
N LEU A 287 -11.50 -9.80 -9.94
CA LEU A 287 -10.11 -9.51 -9.66
C LEU A 287 -9.49 -8.74 -10.83
N PHE A 288 -8.99 -7.55 -10.56
CA PHE A 288 -8.17 -6.78 -11.51
C PHE A 288 -6.72 -6.80 -11.02
N ILE A 289 -5.81 -7.14 -11.91
CA ILE A 289 -4.37 -7.09 -11.64
C ILE A 289 -3.78 -5.99 -12.50
N ASP A 290 -3.53 -4.85 -11.86
CA ASP A 290 -2.94 -3.70 -12.52
C ASP A 290 -1.43 -3.87 -12.68
N GLU A 291 -0.89 -3.33 -13.79
CA GLU A 291 0.50 -3.56 -14.22
C GLU A 291 0.89 -5.04 -14.06
N SER A 292 0.05 -5.93 -14.59
CA SER A 292 0.09 -7.38 -14.33
C SER A 292 1.45 -8.01 -14.62
N HIS A 293 2.18 -7.50 -15.62
CA HIS A 293 3.53 -7.94 -15.95
C HIS A 293 4.56 -7.73 -14.81
N VAL A 294 4.23 -6.88 -13.82
CA VAL A 294 5.01 -6.68 -12.58
C VAL A 294 4.35 -7.38 -11.41
N THR A 295 3.04 -7.22 -11.24
CA THR A 295 2.29 -7.70 -10.08
C THR A 295 2.23 -9.22 -10.01
N VAL A 296 2.04 -9.91 -11.14
CA VAL A 296 1.99 -11.39 -11.17
C VAL A 296 3.32 -12.02 -10.74
N PRO A 297 4.50 -11.62 -11.27
CA PRO A 297 5.78 -12.11 -10.75
C PRO A 297 6.02 -11.81 -9.27
N GLN A 298 5.54 -10.66 -8.75
CA GLN A 298 5.66 -10.33 -7.33
C GLN A 298 4.88 -11.34 -6.48
N VAL A 299 3.61 -11.60 -6.81
CA VAL A 299 2.78 -12.60 -6.12
C VAL A 299 3.49 -13.95 -6.08
N GLY A 300 4.05 -14.41 -7.21
CA GLY A 300 4.77 -15.68 -7.29
C GLY A 300 6.09 -15.75 -6.51
N ALA A 301 6.74 -14.61 -6.24
CA ALA A 301 8.05 -14.56 -5.60
C ALA A 301 8.00 -14.41 -4.07
N MET A 302 6.94 -13.76 -3.53
CA MET A 302 6.86 -13.37 -2.11
C MET A 302 7.01 -14.55 -1.14
N ALA A 303 6.30 -15.65 -1.37
CA ALA A 303 6.35 -16.81 -0.49
C ALA A 303 7.74 -17.45 -0.41
N ARG A 304 8.49 -17.47 -1.53
CA ARG A 304 9.85 -18.04 -1.57
C ARG A 304 10.83 -17.20 -0.77
N GLY A 305 10.78 -15.88 -0.90
CA GLY A 305 11.63 -14.95 -0.16
C GLY A 305 11.39 -15.01 1.36
N ASP A 306 10.12 -15.03 1.77
CA ASP A 306 9.75 -15.14 3.19
C ASP A 306 10.19 -16.48 3.79
N ARG A 307 9.99 -17.58 3.08
CA ARG A 307 10.41 -18.92 3.52
C ARG A 307 11.92 -19.02 3.73
N ALA A 308 12.74 -18.52 2.81
CA ALA A 308 14.19 -18.57 2.92
C ALA A 308 14.70 -17.87 4.20
N ARG A 309 14.17 -16.69 4.50
CA ARG A 309 14.47 -15.92 5.70
C ARG A 309 14.05 -16.65 6.97
N LYS A 310 12.80 -17.12 7.04
CA LYS A 310 12.26 -17.82 8.21
C LYS A 310 12.88 -19.18 8.45
N GLN A 311 13.28 -19.89 7.40
CA GLN A 311 13.97 -21.17 7.54
C GLN A 311 15.24 -21.01 8.37
N THR A 312 16.03 -19.96 8.12
CA THR A 312 17.22 -19.67 8.91
C THR A 312 16.87 -19.42 10.39
N LEU A 313 15.81 -18.67 10.69
CA LEU A 313 15.35 -18.45 12.07
C LEU A 313 14.95 -19.76 12.77
N VAL A 314 14.31 -20.67 12.06
CA VAL A 314 13.90 -22.00 12.56
C VAL A 314 15.13 -22.91 12.78
N ASP A 315 16.08 -22.94 11.85
CA ASP A 315 17.25 -23.81 11.91
C ASP A 315 18.20 -23.45 13.05
N TYR A 316 18.21 -22.15 13.44
CA TYR A 316 19.04 -21.62 14.52
C TYR A 316 18.27 -21.34 15.83
N GLY A 317 17.05 -21.88 15.99
CA GLY A 317 16.31 -21.86 17.26
C GLY A 317 15.76 -20.49 17.67
N PHE A 318 15.52 -19.59 16.73
CA PHE A 318 14.84 -18.32 17.01
C PHE A 318 13.30 -18.44 16.90
N ARG A 319 12.81 -19.37 16.08
CA ARG A 319 11.38 -19.60 15.87
C ARG A 319 11.05 -21.10 15.77
N LEU A 320 9.81 -21.46 16.11
CA LEU A 320 9.28 -22.81 15.88
C LEU A 320 9.08 -23.08 14.37
N PRO A 321 9.07 -24.35 13.93
CA PRO A 321 8.77 -24.71 12.55
C PRO A 321 7.43 -24.14 12.04
N SER A 322 6.42 -24.03 12.91
CA SER A 322 5.11 -23.44 12.59
C SER A 322 5.18 -21.99 12.11
N ALA A 323 6.23 -21.24 12.43
CA ALA A 323 6.44 -19.89 11.91
C ALA A 323 6.55 -19.84 10.38
N LEU A 324 6.94 -20.96 9.74
CA LEU A 324 6.95 -21.10 8.27
C LEU A 324 5.55 -21.07 7.65
N ASP A 325 4.51 -21.38 8.43
CA ASP A 325 3.13 -21.37 7.97
C ASP A 325 2.44 -20.00 8.07
N ASN A 326 3.08 -19.03 8.73
CA ASN A 326 2.73 -17.63 8.64
C ASN A 326 3.46 -17.01 7.45
N ARG A 327 2.92 -17.12 6.28
CA ARG A 327 3.55 -16.74 5.01
C ARG A 327 2.55 -16.12 4.04
N PRO A 328 3.00 -15.36 3.05
CA PRO A 328 2.12 -15.01 1.94
C PRO A 328 1.68 -16.27 1.17
N LEU A 329 0.58 -16.15 0.45
CA LEU A 329 0.13 -17.21 -0.46
C LEU A 329 1.21 -17.53 -1.48
N THR A 330 1.33 -18.81 -1.84
CA THR A 330 2.07 -19.20 -3.05
C THR A 330 1.29 -18.78 -4.29
N GLY A 331 1.96 -18.77 -5.46
CA GLY A 331 1.27 -18.46 -6.71
C GLY A 331 0.07 -19.37 -6.97
N ASP A 332 0.21 -20.68 -6.73
CA ASP A 332 -0.88 -21.65 -6.94
C ASP A 332 -2.05 -21.39 -5.98
N GLU A 333 -1.78 -21.20 -4.70
CA GLU A 333 -2.79 -20.88 -3.68
C GLU A 333 -3.52 -19.55 -3.98
N PHE A 334 -2.81 -18.56 -4.55
CA PHE A 334 -3.41 -17.32 -5.00
C PHE A 334 -4.40 -17.58 -6.15
N TRP A 335 -3.99 -18.34 -7.16
CA TRP A 335 -4.86 -18.65 -8.31
C TRP A 335 -6.05 -19.53 -7.97
N GLU A 336 -5.95 -20.37 -6.95
CA GLU A 336 -7.09 -21.15 -6.42
C GLU A 336 -8.17 -20.25 -5.79
N ARG A 337 -7.77 -19.12 -5.17
CA ARG A 337 -8.68 -18.14 -4.56
C ARG A 337 -9.16 -17.09 -5.54
N ALA A 338 -8.35 -16.79 -6.56
CA ALA A 338 -8.66 -15.81 -7.58
C ALA A 338 -9.90 -16.28 -8.38
N GLY A 339 -10.91 -15.43 -8.40
CA GLY A 339 -12.09 -15.65 -9.23
C GLY A 339 -11.86 -15.24 -10.69
N GLN A 340 -12.86 -14.61 -11.29
CA GLN A 340 -12.74 -14.05 -12.63
C GLN A 340 -11.72 -12.92 -12.65
N THR A 341 -10.62 -13.10 -13.37
CA THR A 341 -9.46 -12.21 -13.36
C THR A 341 -9.33 -11.43 -14.66
N ILE A 342 -9.05 -10.14 -14.55
CA ILE A 342 -8.74 -9.24 -15.65
C ILE A 342 -7.33 -8.69 -15.44
N PHE A 343 -6.43 -9.02 -16.36
CA PHE A 343 -5.07 -8.46 -16.38
C PHE A 343 -5.09 -7.13 -17.10
N VAL A 344 -4.48 -6.11 -16.49
CA VAL A 344 -4.33 -4.78 -17.07
C VAL A 344 -2.85 -4.47 -17.21
N SER A 345 -2.40 -4.21 -18.43
CA SER A 345 -0.98 -3.90 -18.69
C SER A 345 -0.80 -3.23 -20.05
N ALA A 346 0.07 -2.24 -20.10
CA ALA A 346 0.54 -1.68 -21.38
C ALA A 346 1.51 -2.62 -22.10
N THR A 347 2.13 -3.55 -21.39
CA THR A 347 3.17 -4.48 -21.87
C THR A 347 2.97 -5.87 -21.24
N PRO A 348 1.88 -6.59 -21.58
CA PRO A 348 1.57 -7.90 -20.99
C PRO A 348 2.70 -8.91 -21.18
N ALA A 349 2.83 -9.84 -20.24
CA ALA A 349 3.80 -10.92 -20.29
C ALA A 349 3.19 -12.20 -20.90
N ASP A 350 4.05 -13.18 -21.18
CA ASP A 350 3.62 -14.46 -21.75
C ASP A 350 2.64 -15.21 -20.84
N PHE A 351 2.75 -15.01 -19.53
CA PHE A 351 1.83 -15.61 -18.57
C PHE A 351 0.39 -15.12 -18.78
N GLU A 352 0.20 -13.79 -18.83
CA GLU A 352 -1.13 -13.18 -19.02
C GLU A 352 -1.70 -13.55 -20.40
N LEU A 353 -0.87 -13.47 -21.43
CA LEU A 353 -1.29 -13.79 -22.79
C LEU A 353 -1.69 -15.25 -22.93
N SER A 354 -0.93 -16.18 -22.34
CA SER A 354 -1.24 -17.62 -22.36
C SER A 354 -2.53 -17.93 -21.60
N ARG A 355 -2.79 -17.24 -20.49
CA ARG A 355 -4.02 -17.40 -19.69
C ARG A 355 -5.25 -16.79 -20.36
N SER A 356 -5.08 -15.66 -21.04
CA SER A 356 -6.17 -14.96 -21.72
C SER A 356 -6.54 -15.57 -23.07
N GLY A 357 -5.62 -16.30 -23.71
CA GLY A 357 -5.86 -16.89 -25.04
C GLY A 357 -6.31 -15.83 -26.06
N THR A 358 -7.51 -15.98 -26.60
CA THR A 358 -8.12 -15.03 -27.55
C THR A 358 -8.85 -13.86 -26.87
N ALA A 359 -9.03 -13.89 -25.55
CA ALA A 359 -9.74 -12.86 -24.78
C ALA A 359 -8.81 -11.69 -24.44
N VAL A 360 -8.15 -11.14 -25.46
CA VAL A 360 -7.28 -9.95 -25.32
C VAL A 360 -7.99 -8.76 -25.98
N VAL A 361 -8.14 -7.68 -25.20
CA VAL A 361 -8.71 -6.41 -25.68
C VAL A 361 -7.60 -5.36 -25.68
N GLU A 362 -7.32 -4.81 -26.84
CA GLU A 362 -6.35 -3.72 -26.99
C GLU A 362 -7.05 -2.37 -26.87
N GLN A 363 -6.61 -1.54 -25.93
CA GLN A 363 -7.06 -0.16 -25.78
C GLN A 363 -5.92 0.78 -26.21
N ILE A 364 -5.69 0.90 -27.50
CA ILE A 364 -4.63 1.70 -28.10
C ILE A 364 -5.12 3.13 -28.36
N ASN A 365 -6.37 3.28 -28.80
CA ASN A 365 -6.92 4.56 -29.20
C ASN A 365 -7.10 5.52 -28.02
N ARG A 366 -6.51 6.71 -28.13
CA ARG A 366 -6.64 7.80 -27.17
C ARG A 366 -7.68 8.81 -27.64
N PRO A 367 -8.64 9.21 -26.81
CA PRO A 367 -9.63 10.23 -27.15
C PRO A 367 -9.01 11.58 -27.53
N THR A 368 -7.83 11.91 -26.99
CA THR A 368 -7.07 13.12 -27.32
C THR A 368 -6.45 13.10 -28.71
N GLY A 369 -6.46 11.95 -29.39
CA GLY A 369 -5.81 11.75 -30.69
C GLY A 369 -4.29 11.71 -30.65
N LEU A 370 -3.68 11.79 -29.45
CA LEU A 370 -2.20 11.77 -29.32
C LEU A 370 -1.61 10.47 -29.83
N LEU A 371 -0.66 10.61 -30.75
CA LEU A 371 0.13 9.50 -31.26
C LEU A 371 1.19 9.07 -30.23
N ASP A 372 1.66 7.83 -30.30
CA ASP A 372 2.88 7.45 -29.62
C ASP A 372 4.05 8.29 -30.14
N PRO A 373 5.07 8.61 -29.30
CA PRO A 373 6.15 9.52 -29.69
C PRO A 373 6.98 8.96 -30.84
N GLU A 374 7.57 9.84 -31.62
CA GLU A 374 8.58 9.43 -32.59
C GLU A 374 9.85 8.96 -31.88
N VAL A 375 10.42 7.86 -32.37
CA VAL A 375 11.59 7.25 -31.74
C VAL A 375 12.77 7.29 -32.74
N PHE A 376 13.87 7.89 -32.28
CA PHE A 376 15.12 8.00 -33.05
C PHE A 376 16.19 7.13 -32.40
N VAL A 377 16.90 6.35 -33.19
CA VAL A 377 18.10 5.63 -32.73
C VAL A 377 19.31 6.42 -33.18
N ARG A 378 20.19 6.77 -32.23
CA ARG A 378 21.41 7.53 -32.49
C ARG A 378 22.62 6.81 -31.87
N PRO A 379 23.85 7.01 -32.41
CA PRO A 379 25.05 6.40 -31.85
C PRO A 379 25.25 6.75 -30.37
N ALA A 380 25.71 5.77 -29.60
CA ALA A 380 26.04 6.00 -28.18
C ALA A 380 27.36 6.79 -28.03
N LEU A 381 28.20 6.78 -29.02
CA LEU A 381 29.39 7.63 -29.06
C LEU A 381 28.95 9.12 -29.03
N HIS A 382 29.44 9.89 -28.07
CA HIS A 382 29.06 11.30 -27.83
C HIS A 382 27.60 11.51 -27.45
N GLN A 383 26.92 10.49 -26.87
CA GLN A 383 25.53 10.57 -26.46
C GLN A 383 25.22 11.74 -25.49
N VAL A 384 26.19 12.13 -24.64
CA VAL A 384 26.01 13.23 -23.70
C VAL A 384 25.99 14.58 -24.41
N ASP A 385 26.88 14.79 -25.40
CA ASP A 385 26.95 16.04 -26.15
C ASP A 385 25.69 16.23 -27.02
N ASP A 386 25.23 15.15 -27.67
CA ASP A 386 24.00 15.15 -28.46
C ASP A 386 22.76 15.40 -27.56
N LEU A 387 22.68 14.71 -26.40
CA LEU A 387 21.64 14.95 -25.40
C LEU A 387 21.58 16.39 -24.96
N LEU A 388 22.73 17.05 -24.74
CA LEU A 388 22.80 18.46 -24.32
C LEU A 388 22.17 19.39 -25.36
N ASN A 389 22.45 19.18 -26.62
CA ASN A 389 21.89 19.99 -27.71
C ASN A 389 20.38 19.84 -27.77
N GLU A 390 19.87 18.59 -27.73
CA GLU A 390 18.46 18.26 -27.75
C GLU A 390 17.72 18.78 -26.50
N ALA A 391 18.36 18.66 -25.32
CA ALA A 391 17.79 19.16 -24.07
C ALA A 391 17.64 20.67 -24.07
N ARG A 392 18.64 21.42 -24.55
CA ARG A 392 18.56 22.88 -24.66
C ARG A 392 17.40 23.33 -25.55
N GLU A 393 17.24 22.71 -26.72
CA GLU A 393 16.11 23.03 -27.61
C GLU A 393 14.73 22.80 -26.93
N VAL A 394 14.60 21.76 -26.12
CA VAL A 394 13.35 21.47 -25.38
C VAL A 394 13.14 22.46 -24.27
N VAL A 395 14.18 22.75 -23.47
CA VAL A 395 14.14 23.69 -22.35
C VAL A 395 13.83 25.12 -22.81
N ASP A 396 14.45 25.57 -23.92
CA ASP A 396 14.19 26.88 -24.51
C ASP A 396 12.72 27.08 -24.93
N ARG A 397 12.02 25.99 -25.22
CA ARG A 397 10.58 25.98 -25.52
C ARG A 397 9.68 25.80 -24.29
N GLY A 398 10.27 25.64 -23.11
CA GLY A 398 9.56 25.41 -21.85
C GLY A 398 9.16 23.96 -21.60
N GLY A 399 9.61 23.00 -22.42
CA GLY A 399 9.39 21.56 -22.26
C GLY A 399 10.27 20.96 -21.16
N ARG A 400 10.00 19.69 -20.81
CA ARG A 400 10.78 18.92 -19.81
C ARG A 400 11.44 17.73 -20.46
N VAL A 401 12.58 17.31 -19.89
CA VAL A 401 13.40 16.21 -20.39
C VAL A 401 13.54 15.12 -19.33
N LEU A 402 13.32 13.88 -19.72
CA LEU A 402 13.64 12.70 -18.90
C LEU A 402 14.84 11.97 -19.51
N VAL A 403 15.81 11.61 -18.67
CA VAL A 403 17.00 10.86 -19.07
C VAL A 403 17.12 9.58 -18.24
N THR A 404 17.29 8.44 -18.89
CA THR A 404 17.50 7.17 -18.18
C THR A 404 18.93 6.66 -18.35
N THR A 405 19.53 6.29 -17.21
CA THR A 405 20.87 5.70 -17.12
C THR A 405 20.81 4.26 -16.63
N LEU A 406 21.94 3.55 -16.60
CA LEU A 406 22.01 2.16 -16.14
C LEU A 406 22.35 2.02 -14.65
N THR A 407 23.02 3.01 -14.04
CA THR A 407 23.48 2.94 -12.66
C THR A 407 23.20 4.23 -11.89
N LYS A 408 23.11 4.14 -10.55
CA LYS A 408 22.95 5.28 -9.65
C LYS A 408 24.07 6.29 -9.85
N ARG A 409 25.31 5.82 -9.87
CA ARG A 409 26.48 6.67 -10.07
C ARG A 409 26.43 7.43 -11.40
N MET A 410 26.03 6.78 -12.50
CA MET A 410 25.84 7.50 -13.78
C MET A 410 24.78 8.60 -13.68
N ALA A 411 23.69 8.37 -12.94
CA ALA A 411 22.66 9.39 -12.78
C ALA A 411 23.17 10.59 -11.97
N GLU A 412 23.90 10.35 -10.91
CA GLU A 412 24.50 11.38 -10.05
C GLU A 412 25.59 12.16 -10.79
N ASP A 413 26.53 11.46 -11.44
CA ASP A 413 27.64 12.05 -12.21
C ASP A 413 27.10 12.91 -13.37
N LEU A 414 26.11 12.39 -14.13
CA LEU A 414 25.50 13.14 -15.22
C LEU A 414 24.75 14.38 -14.71
N THR A 415 24.01 14.26 -13.62
CA THR A 415 23.30 15.41 -13.03
C THR A 415 24.27 16.49 -12.58
N SER A 416 25.36 16.11 -11.92
CA SER A 416 26.41 17.05 -11.48
C SER A 416 27.08 17.75 -12.67
N TYR A 417 27.35 17.02 -13.75
CA TYR A 417 27.89 17.57 -14.98
C TYR A 417 26.93 18.59 -15.61
N LEU A 418 25.63 18.23 -15.73
CA LEU A 418 24.60 19.11 -16.28
C LEU A 418 24.43 20.40 -15.48
N GLN A 419 24.44 20.31 -14.15
CA GLN A 419 24.40 21.47 -13.26
C GLN A 419 25.64 22.35 -13.42
N GLY A 420 26.82 21.74 -13.57
CA GLY A 420 28.08 22.45 -13.81
C GLY A 420 28.11 23.30 -15.08
N ILE A 421 27.30 22.96 -16.07
CA ILE A 421 27.15 23.72 -17.33
C ILE A 421 25.87 24.57 -17.38
N GLY A 422 25.19 24.74 -16.24
CA GLY A 422 24.05 25.64 -16.09
C GLY A 422 22.68 25.07 -16.45
N ILE A 423 22.54 23.76 -16.63
CA ILE A 423 21.23 23.09 -16.86
C ILE A 423 20.64 22.74 -15.50
N ARG A 424 19.43 23.25 -15.21
CA ARG A 424 18.68 22.93 -14.01
C ARG A 424 18.21 21.48 -14.07
N SER A 425 18.90 20.61 -13.35
CA SER A 425 18.66 19.16 -13.35
C SER A 425 18.59 18.58 -11.95
N ARG A 426 17.87 17.48 -11.79
CA ARG A 426 17.85 16.63 -10.61
C ARG A 426 17.97 15.16 -11.01
N TYR A 427 18.39 14.31 -10.05
CA TYR A 427 18.36 12.86 -10.23
C TYR A 427 17.31 12.22 -9.33
N LEU A 428 16.91 11.00 -9.70
CA LEU A 428 15.97 10.19 -8.96
C LEU A 428 16.38 8.72 -9.00
N HIS A 429 16.54 8.07 -7.84
CA HIS A 429 16.81 6.63 -7.71
C HIS A 429 16.14 6.03 -6.46
N ALA A 430 16.32 4.73 -6.23
CA ALA A 430 15.60 3.97 -5.22
C ALA A 430 15.89 4.40 -3.77
N ASP A 431 16.99 5.10 -3.50
CA ASP A 431 17.39 5.50 -2.14
C ASP A 431 16.75 6.84 -1.73
N ILE A 432 16.10 7.53 -2.66
CA ILE A 432 15.34 8.77 -2.37
C ILE A 432 14.03 8.37 -1.72
N ASN A 433 13.71 8.98 -0.57
CA ASN A 433 12.49 8.70 0.16
C ASN A 433 11.24 9.14 -0.62
N THR A 434 10.08 8.61 -0.22
CA THR A 434 8.82 8.79 -0.96
C THR A 434 8.38 10.26 -1.00
N VAL A 435 8.56 11.02 0.08
CA VAL A 435 8.16 12.43 0.15
C VAL A 435 9.02 13.28 -0.78
N GLU A 436 10.33 13.14 -0.69
CA GLU A 436 11.28 13.85 -1.56
C GLU A 436 11.05 13.50 -3.05
N ARG A 437 10.71 12.25 -3.34
CA ARG A 437 10.35 11.80 -4.69
C ARG A 437 9.15 12.56 -5.24
N VAL A 438 8.09 12.71 -4.46
CA VAL A 438 6.88 13.47 -4.85
C VAL A 438 7.24 14.94 -5.10
N GLU A 439 8.06 15.54 -4.26
CA GLU A 439 8.51 16.93 -4.44
C GLU A 439 9.37 17.12 -5.69
N ILE A 440 10.29 16.19 -5.98
CA ILE A 440 11.08 16.22 -7.22
C ILE A 440 10.16 16.20 -8.44
N LEU A 441 9.16 15.33 -8.45
CA LEU A 441 8.22 15.24 -9.57
C LEU A 441 7.34 16.48 -9.72
N ARG A 442 6.90 17.07 -8.61
CA ARG A 442 6.18 18.34 -8.62
C ARG A 442 7.07 19.49 -9.12
N GLY A 443 8.31 19.55 -8.65
CA GLY A 443 9.28 20.53 -9.09
C GLY A 443 9.54 20.47 -10.60
N LEU A 444 9.62 19.26 -11.17
CA LEU A 444 9.72 19.08 -12.63
C LEU A 444 8.51 19.66 -13.36
N ARG A 445 7.30 19.38 -12.88
CA ARG A 445 6.05 19.90 -13.45
C ARG A 445 5.91 21.40 -13.34
N ARG A 446 6.24 21.98 -12.18
CA ARG A 446 6.22 23.44 -11.97
C ARG A 446 7.30 24.16 -12.76
N GLY A 447 8.37 23.47 -13.14
CA GLY A 447 9.51 24.06 -13.81
C GLY A 447 10.58 24.61 -12.88
N ASP A 448 10.63 24.13 -11.65
CA ASP A 448 11.71 24.45 -10.70
C ASP A 448 13.06 23.97 -11.27
N PHE A 449 13.02 22.92 -12.07
CA PHE A 449 14.13 22.41 -12.91
C PHE A 449 13.59 21.78 -14.19
N ASP A 450 14.46 21.52 -15.19
CA ASP A 450 14.03 21.20 -16.54
C ASP A 450 14.31 19.75 -16.93
N LEU A 451 15.28 19.10 -16.28
CA LEU A 451 15.77 17.78 -16.66
C LEU A 451 15.84 16.86 -15.46
N LEU A 452 15.23 15.67 -15.58
CA LEU A 452 15.27 14.65 -14.57
C LEU A 452 16.04 13.42 -15.07
N VAL A 453 17.10 13.05 -14.34
CA VAL A 453 17.94 11.89 -14.63
C VAL A 453 17.61 10.75 -13.68
N GLY A 454 17.51 9.53 -14.17
CA GLY A 454 17.34 8.39 -13.26
C GLY A 454 17.52 7.02 -13.90
N ILE A 455 17.49 5.97 -13.08
CA ILE A 455 17.75 4.61 -13.55
C ILE A 455 16.46 3.95 -14.02
N ASN A 456 15.45 3.99 -13.19
CA ASN A 456 14.20 3.25 -13.36
C ASN A 456 13.02 4.16 -13.02
N LEU A 457 13.17 5.43 -13.40
CA LEU A 457 12.26 6.53 -13.08
C LEU A 457 10.79 6.23 -13.37
N LEU A 458 10.54 5.22 -14.18
CA LEU A 458 9.39 5.25 -15.07
C LEU A 458 8.48 4.03 -14.89
N ARG A 459 8.78 3.15 -13.93
CA ARG A 459 7.93 1.98 -13.63
C ARG A 459 6.65 2.35 -12.88
N GLU A 460 6.61 3.51 -12.22
CA GLU A 460 5.57 3.82 -11.24
C GLU A 460 4.72 5.00 -11.71
N GLY A 461 3.76 4.76 -12.57
CA GLY A 461 2.56 5.59 -12.77
C GLY A 461 2.70 7.12 -12.94
N LEU A 462 3.86 7.65 -13.34
CA LEU A 462 4.08 9.09 -13.48
C LEU A 462 3.32 9.66 -14.66
N ASP A 463 2.44 10.60 -14.40
CA ASP A 463 1.71 11.36 -15.39
C ASP A 463 2.35 12.75 -15.59
N LEU A 464 3.29 12.82 -16.52
CA LEU A 464 4.06 14.04 -16.82
C LEU A 464 3.73 14.54 -18.23
N VAL A 465 2.73 15.40 -18.32
CA VAL A 465 2.27 15.96 -19.61
C VAL A 465 3.26 16.97 -20.22
N GLU A 466 4.15 17.51 -19.40
CA GLU A 466 5.13 18.52 -19.78
C GLU A 466 6.38 17.92 -20.45
N VAL A 467 6.54 16.59 -20.44
CA VAL A 467 7.71 15.90 -21.00
C VAL A 467 7.63 15.87 -22.52
N GLU A 468 8.58 16.56 -23.18
CA GLU A 468 8.75 16.57 -24.64
C GLU A 468 9.83 15.62 -25.13
N LEU A 469 10.85 15.34 -24.30
CA LEU A 469 11.95 14.45 -24.68
C LEU A 469 12.19 13.38 -23.64
N VAL A 470 12.27 12.14 -24.09
CA VAL A 470 12.80 11.02 -23.31
C VAL A 470 14.09 10.52 -23.97
N ALA A 471 15.19 10.58 -23.25
CA ALA A 471 16.49 10.10 -23.70
C ALA A 471 16.90 8.83 -22.95
N ILE A 472 17.21 7.77 -23.67
CA ILE A 472 17.64 6.48 -23.10
C ILE A 472 19.10 6.27 -23.47
N LEU A 473 20.00 6.47 -22.48
CA LEU A 473 21.43 6.26 -22.69
C LEU A 473 21.76 4.77 -22.67
N ASP A 474 22.76 4.37 -23.44
CA ASP A 474 23.24 2.98 -23.55
C ASP A 474 22.07 2.00 -23.76
N ALA A 475 21.19 2.29 -24.71
CA ALA A 475 19.97 1.51 -24.95
C ALA A 475 20.28 0.09 -25.50
N ASP A 476 21.47 -0.13 -26.05
CA ASP A 476 21.95 -1.42 -26.56
C ASP A 476 22.59 -2.33 -25.48
N LYS A 477 22.72 -1.87 -24.25
CA LYS A 477 23.23 -2.69 -23.15
C LYS A 477 22.09 -3.56 -22.62
N GLU A 478 21.88 -4.70 -23.29
CA GLU A 478 20.79 -5.62 -22.95
C GLU A 478 20.78 -6.01 -21.47
N GLY A 479 19.59 -6.05 -20.91
CA GLY A 479 19.33 -6.39 -19.52
C GLY A 479 17.92 -5.98 -19.11
N PHE A 480 17.60 -6.16 -17.86
CA PHE A 480 16.27 -5.88 -17.33
C PHE A 480 15.78 -4.43 -17.59
N LEU A 481 16.70 -3.44 -17.51
CA LEU A 481 16.39 -2.02 -17.74
C LEU A 481 16.28 -1.63 -19.22
N ARG A 482 16.72 -2.50 -20.12
CA ARG A 482 16.71 -2.29 -21.57
C ARG A 482 15.98 -3.41 -22.31
N SER A 483 15.14 -4.16 -21.60
CA SER A 483 14.22 -5.11 -22.23
C SER A 483 13.17 -4.37 -23.07
N GLU A 484 12.58 -5.04 -24.04
CA GLU A 484 11.48 -4.53 -24.86
C GLU A 484 10.42 -3.80 -24.04
N ARG A 485 9.93 -4.44 -22.95
CA ARG A 485 8.91 -3.89 -22.05
C ARG A 485 9.38 -2.61 -21.38
N SER A 486 10.60 -2.60 -20.86
CA SER A 486 11.19 -1.43 -20.21
C SER A 486 11.33 -0.26 -21.18
N LEU A 487 11.76 -0.52 -22.41
CA LEU A 487 11.87 0.49 -23.47
C LEU A 487 10.48 1.06 -23.82
N ILE A 488 9.48 0.22 -24.08
CA ILE A 488 8.11 0.67 -24.41
C ILE A 488 7.53 1.54 -23.29
N GLN A 489 7.67 1.14 -22.04
CA GLN A 489 7.18 1.92 -20.91
C GLN A 489 7.87 3.26 -20.77
N THR A 490 9.18 3.28 -20.96
CA THR A 490 9.99 4.50 -20.91
C THR A 490 9.62 5.45 -22.06
N MET A 491 9.54 4.96 -23.28
CA MET A 491 9.13 5.72 -24.46
C MET A 491 7.72 6.32 -24.27
N GLY A 492 6.80 5.56 -23.68
CA GLY A 492 5.43 5.99 -23.41
C GLY A 492 5.31 7.23 -22.50
N ARG A 493 6.37 7.63 -21.79
CA ARG A 493 6.35 8.84 -20.95
C ARG A 493 6.31 10.14 -21.75
N ALA A 494 6.77 10.13 -23.00
CA ALA A 494 6.60 11.26 -23.90
C ALA A 494 5.26 11.26 -24.67
N ALA A 495 4.44 10.22 -24.52
CA ALA A 495 3.20 10.05 -25.31
C ALA A 495 2.04 10.96 -24.92
N ARG A 496 2.19 11.82 -23.92
CA ARG A 496 1.16 12.78 -23.46
C ARG A 496 1.37 14.20 -23.98
N ASN A 497 2.49 14.44 -24.64
CA ASN A 497 2.81 15.71 -25.25
C ASN A 497 2.74 15.59 -26.79
N ILE A 498 2.12 16.55 -27.45
CA ILE A 498 2.00 16.56 -28.92
C ILE A 498 3.37 16.62 -29.61
N ARG A 499 4.39 17.20 -28.94
CA ARG A 499 5.79 17.29 -29.41
C ARG A 499 6.67 16.19 -28.81
N GLY A 500 6.04 15.16 -28.20
CA GLY A 500 6.74 14.09 -27.57
C GLY A 500 7.65 13.32 -28.52
N ARG A 501 8.93 13.18 -28.17
CA ARG A 501 9.92 12.39 -28.93
C ARG A 501 10.82 11.60 -28.00
N VAL A 502 11.42 10.54 -28.56
CA VAL A 502 12.31 9.65 -27.82
C VAL A 502 13.62 9.48 -28.59
N ILE A 503 14.74 9.50 -27.90
CA ILE A 503 16.04 9.17 -28.43
C ILE A 503 16.61 7.97 -27.71
N LEU A 504 16.89 6.91 -28.44
CA LEU A 504 17.62 5.72 -27.99
C LEU A 504 19.09 5.86 -28.45
N TYR A 505 20.00 6.02 -27.49
CA TYR A 505 21.41 6.03 -27.78
C TYR A 505 21.96 4.59 -27.80
N ALA A 506 22.31 4.09 -28.99
CA ALA A 506 22.72 2.72 -29.21
C ALA A 506 23.69 2.64 -30.40
N ASP A 507 24.78 1.91 -30.24
CA ASP A 507 25.70 1.64 -31.34
C ASP A 507 25.24 0.45 -32.21
N ARG A 508 24.32 -0.35 -31.68
CA ARG A 508 23.68 -1.47 -32.41
C ARG A 508 22.21 -1.60 -32.03
N GLU A 509 21.38 -1.93 -32.99
CA GLU A 509 20.00 -2.30 -32.72
C GLU A 509 19.90 -3.73 -32.18
N THR A 510 19.57 -3.86 -30.90
CA THR A 510 19.32 -5.17 -30.28
C THR A 510 17.93 -5.71 -30.64
N ASP A 511 17.65 -6.97 -30.30
CA ASP A 511 16.33 -7.56 -30.50
C ASP A 511 15.26 -6.84 -29.68
N SER A 512 15.59 -6.41 -28.47
CA SER A 512 14.71 -5.62 -27.60
C SER A 512 14.38 -4.26 -28.24
N ILE A 513 15.36 -3.56 -28.78
CA ILE A 513 15.14 -2.28 -29.48
C ILE A 513 14.24 -2.51 -30.70
N ARG A 514 14.56 -3.49 -31.57
CA ARG A 514 13.74 -3.78 -32.76
C ARG A 514 12.30 -4.09 -32.47
N ARG A 515 12.03 -4.87 -31.39
CA ARG A 515 10.65 -5.19 -30.98
C ARG A 515 9.94 -3.97 -30.42
N ALA A 516 10.62 -3.17 -29.61
CA ALA A 516 10.05 -1.95 -29.05
C ALA A 516 9.69 -0.91 -30.14
N LEU A 517 10.58 -0.72 -31.14
CA LEU A 517 10.32 0.17 -32.27
C LEU A 517 9.12 -0.30 -33.11
N ARG A 518 9.05 -1.60 -33.42
CA ARG A 518 7.91 -2.16 -34.17
C ARG A 518 6.59 -1.96 -33.44
N GLU A 519 6.56 -2.17 -32.13
CA GLU A 519 5.35 -2.00 -31.34
C GLU A 519 4.95 -0.51 -31.24
N ALA A 520 5.89 0.39 -31.05
CA ALA A 520 5.62 1.83 -31.04
C ALA A 520 5.05 2.30 -32.40
N GLU A 521 5.64 1.86 -33.51
CA GLU A 521 5.15 2.17 -34.85
C GLU A 521 3.77 1.57 -35.12
N ARG A 522 3.53 0.32 -34.72
CA ARG A 522 2.20 -0.33 -34.83
C ARG A 522 1.12 0.48 -34.12
N ARG A 523 1.36 0.89 -32.89
CA ARG A 523 0.41 1.70 -32.09
C ARG A 523 0.18 3.07 -32.73
N ARG A 524 1.24 3.69 -33.21
CA ARG A 524 1.19 4.99 -33.89
C ARG A 524 0.32 4.94 -35.15
N LEU A 525 0.47 3.91 -35.99
CA LEU A 525 -0.33 3.71 -37.19
C LEU A 525 -1.82 3.47 -36.86
N ILE A 526 -2.14 2.67 -35.84
CA ILE A 526 -3.53 2.43 -35.42
C ILE A 526 -4.18 3.73 -34.97
N GLN A 527 -3.50 4.52 -34.11
CA GLN A 527 -4.02 5.80 -33.66
C GLN A 527 -4.16 6.81 -34.80
N ALA A 528 -3.22 6.86 -35.72
CA ALA A 528 -3.28 7.76 -36.88
C ALA A 528 -4.48 7.43 -37.79
N ALA A 529 -4.72 6.14 -38.06
CA ALA A 529 -5.86 5.68 -38.82
C ALA A 529 -7.18 6.05 -38.14
N TYR A 530 -7.27 5.82 -36.83
CA TYR A 530 -8.43 6.19 -36.02
C TYR A 530 -8.70 7.71 -36.05
N ASN A 531 -7.65 8.52 -35.91
CA ASN A 531 -7.77 9.98 -36.00
C ASN A 531 -8.32 10.43 -37.36
N ALA A 532 -7.79 9.84 -38.45
CA ALA A 532 -8.22 10.16 -39.81
C ALA A 532 -9.69 9.79 -40.05
N GLU A 533 -10.10 8.60 -39.59
CA GLU A 533 -11.48 8.13 -39.70
C GLU A 533 -12.48 9.00 -38.94
N HIS A 534 -12.12 9.49 -37.76
CA HIS A 534 -13.02 10.25 -36.88
C HIS A 534 -12.77 11.76 -36.91
N GLY A 535 -11.88 12.25 -37.79
CA GLY A 535 -11.58 13.68 -37.90
C GLY A 535 -10.97 14.29 -36.62
N ILE A 536 -10.24 13.50 -35.83
CA ILE A 536 -9.67 13.94 -34.56
C ILE A 536 -8.33 14.65 -34.82
N VAL A 537 -8.22 15.87 -34.30
CA VAL A 537 -6.96 16.62 -34.29
C VAL A 537 -6.25 16.38 -32.95
N PRO A 538 -5.01 15.85 -32.97
CA PRO A 538 -4.26 15.58 -31.72
C PRO A 538 -4.10 16.82 -30.86
N GLN A 539 -4.36 16.67 -29.55
CA GLN A 539 -4.18 17.74 -28.56
C GLN A 539 -3.43 17.19 -27.37
N SER A 540 -2.46 17.97 -26.85
CA SER A 540 -1.77 17.60 -25.60
C SER A 540 -2.78 17.43 -24.48
N ALA A 541 -2.56 16.43 -23.64
CA ALA A 541 -3.37 16.24 -22.45
C ALA A 541 -3.27 17.48 -21.57
N GLN A 542 -4.41 18.03 -21.14
CA GLN A 542 -4.45 19.09 -20.15
C GLN A 542 -4.80 18.47 -18.79
N ARG A 543 -3.89 18.54 -17.86
CA ARG A 543 -4.17 18.19 -16.47
C ARG A 543 -3.65 19.32 -15.59
N GLY A 544 -4.51 19.90 -14.77
CA GLY A 544 -4.09 20.90 -13.78
C GLY A 544 -2.91 20.34 -12.97
N ILE A 545 -1.98 21.19 -12.58
CA ILE A 545 -0.84 20.83 -11.72
C ILE A 545 -1.33 20.16 -10.43
N GLU A 546 -2.58 20.42 -10.07
CA GLU A 546 -3.28 19.93 -8.89
C GLU A 546 -3.93 18.54 -9.03
N GLY A 547 -4.02 17.95 -10.21
CA GLY A 547 -4.68 16.65 -10.42
C GLY A 547 -3.84 15.44 -10.00
N ALA A 548 -4.41 14.47 -9.28
CA ALA A 548 -3.95 13.14 -8.88
C ALA A 548 -2.73 13.04 -7.92
N LEU A 549 -1.67 13.81 -8.06
CA LEU A 549 -0.63 13.93 -7.03
C LEU A 549 -1.07 14.86 -5.90
N THR A 550 -2.02 15.74 -6.17
CA THR A 550 -2.58 16.71 -5.23
C THR A 550 -3.68 16.10 -4.37
N THR A 551 -4.41 15.09 -4.83
CA THR A 551 -5.47 14.46 -4.02
C THR A 551 -4.91 13.80 -2.76
N VAL A 552 -3.65 13.43 -2.75
CA VAL A 552 -2.96 12.89 -1.56
C VAL A 552 -2.30 14.00 -0.71
N VAL A 553 -2.12 15.20 -1.26
CA VAL A 553 -1.45 16.34 -0.59
C VAL A 553 -2.35 17.58 -0.47
N SER A 554 -3.46 17.67 -1.23
CA SER A 554 -4.43 18.77 -1.12
C SER A 554 -5.22 18.78 0.19
N GLU A 555 -5.07 17.76 1.00
CA GLU A 555 -5.59 17.73 2.38
C GLU A 555 -4.69 18.52 3.36
N LEU A 556 -3.54 19.07 2.91
CA LEU A 556 -2.73 20.05 3.63
C LEU A 556 -3.12 21.51 3.33
N VAL A 557 -4.09 21.73 2.46
CA VAL A 557 -4.61 23.06 2.15
C VAL A 557 -5.95 23.20 2.86
N ASP A 558 -6.09 24.25 3.66
CA ASP A 558 -7.37 24.59 4.28
C ASP A 558 -8.43 24.85 3.19
N PRO A 559 -9.52 24.10 3.18
CA PRO A 559 -10.54 24.21 2.12
C PRO A 559 -11.28 25.56 2.10
N GLU A 560 -11.25 26.34 3.21
CA GLU A 560 -11.90 27.63 3.31
C GLU A 560 -10.95 28.79 3.00
N THR A 561 -9.67 28.68 3.35
CA THR A 561 -8.70 29.79 3.17
C THR A 561 -7.77 29.61 1.98
N GLY A 562 -7.61 28.37 1.47
CA GLY A 562 -6.68 28.08 0.37
C GLY A 562 -5.19 28.18 0.77
N GLU A 563 -4.89 28.37 2.04
CA GLU A 563 -3.53 28.48 2.55
C GLU A 563 -2.97 27.11 2.93
N ILE A 564 -1.68 26.91 2.65
CA ILE A 564 -0.97 25.72 3.12
C ILE A 564 -0.80 25.88 4.63
N VAL A 565 -1.32 24.94 5.40
CA VAL A 565 -1.09 24.91 6.85
C VAL A 565 0.39 24.63 7.07
N THR A 566 1.15 25.70 7.35
CA THR A 566 2.53 25.60 7.79
C THR A 566 2.53 25.13 9.24
N LEU A 567 3.14 23.99 9.49
CA LEU A 567 3.50 23.60 10.86
C LEU A 567 4.60 24.54 11.35
N ASP A 568 4.54 24.93 12.61
CA ASP A 568 5.57 25.73 13.26
C ASP A 568 6.94 25.05 13.29
N GLU A 569 6.99 23.73 13.07
CA GLU A 569 8.21 22.94 12.93
C GLU A 569 8.28 22.24 11.56
N PRO A 570 9.48 22.17 10.94
CA PRO A 570 9.65 21.45 9.69
C PRO A 570 9.44 19.94 9.89
N ILE A 571 8.70 19.31 8.98
CA ILE A 571 8.47 17.87 9.00
C ILE A 571 9.83 17.15 8.84
N PRO A 572 10.23 16.29 9.78
CA PRO A 572 11.47 15.53 9.66
C PRO A 572 11.52 14.70 8.38
N ALA A 573 12.68 14.61 7.75
CA ALA A 573 12.85 13.85 6.51
C ALA A 573 12.88 12.32 6.73
N ASP A 574 13.19 11.87 7.94
CA ASP A 574 13.27 10.45 8.28
C ASP A 574 11.95 9.92 8.88
N PRO A 575 11.55 8.67 8.57
CA PRO A 575 10.30 8.08 9.07
C PRO A 575 10.18 8.04 10.59
N LYS A 576 11.30 7.84 11.32
CA LYS A 576 11.29 7.83 12.79
C LYS A 576 11.03 9.23 13.36
N GLY A 577 11.59 10.27 12.75
CA GLY A 577 11.34 11.65 13.13
C GLY A 577 9.90 12.07 12.86
N GLN A 578 9.35 11.65 11.72
CA GLN A 578 7.95 11.87 11.35
C GLN A 578 6.99 11.21 12.34
N GLN A 579 7.25 9.96 12.69
CA GLN A 579 6.47 9.23 13.68
C GLN A 579 6.50 9.93 15.05
N LYS A 580 7.69 10.37 15.47
CA LYS A 580 7.85 11.10 16.74
C LYS A 580 7.11 12.46 16.74
N LEU A 581 7.09 13.16 15.61
CA LEU A 581 6.31 14.39 15.46
C LEU A 581 4.81 14.12 15.63
N ILE A 582 4.29 13.08 15.00
CA ILE A 582 2.89 12.66 15.14
C ILE A 582 2.56 12.28 16.59
N GLU A 583 3.45 11.55 17.26
CA GLU A 583 3.26 11.19 18.68
C GLU A 583 3.23 12.42 19.58
N ASN A 584 4.11 13.41 19.35
CA ASN A 584 4.12 14.66 20.08
C ASN A 584 2.82 15.45 19.88
N LEU A 585 2.37 15.61 18.63
CA LEU A 585 1.12 16.31 18.33
C LEU A 585 -0.11 15.60 18.92
N LYS A 586 -0.10 14.26 18.94
CA LYS A 586 -1.14 13.49 19.64
C LYS A 586 -1.12 13.71 21.16
N ALA A 587 0.07 13.77 21.75
CA ALA A 587 0.20 14.07 23.17
C ALA A 587 -0.33 15.48 23.50
N GLU A 588 0.00 16.49 22.70
CA GLU A 588 -0.51 17.86 22.85
C GLU A 588 -2.04 17.92 22.66
N MET A 589 -2.57 17.19 21.67
CA MET A 589 -4.02 17.09 21.46
C MET A 589 -4.74 16.53 22.70
N LEU A 590 -4.20 15.46 23.28
CA LEU A 590 -4.77 14.84 24.48
C LEU A 590 -4.65 15.77 25.70
N GLU A 591 -3.54 16.50 25.83
CA GLU A 591 -3.35 17.48 26.89
C GLU A 591 -4.36 18.64 26.77
N ALA A 592 -4.55 19.19 25.56
CA ALA A 592 -5.55 20.22 25.29
C ALA A 592 -6.97 19.71 25.61
N ALA A 593 -7.30 18.49 25.20
CA ALA A 593 -8.59 17.86 25.50
C ALA A 593 -8.80 17.69 27.03
N SER A 594 -7.76 17.28 27.77
CA SER A 594 -7.81 17.15 29.23
C SER A 594 -8.05 18.49 29.95
N LYS A 595 -7.51 19.58 29.39
CA LYS A 595 -7.71 20.95 29.86
C LYS A 595 -9.05 21.56 29.42
N ARG A 596 -9.86 20.81 28.66
CA ARG A 596 -11.14 21.25 28.07
C ARG A 596 -10.99 22.36 27.00
N GLU A 597 -9.81 22.47 26.38
CA GLU A 597 -9.53 23.35 25.24
C GLU A 597 -9.93 22.62 23.94
N TYR A 598 -11.23 22.39 23.77
CA TYR A 598 -11.74 21.48 22.73
C TYR A 598 -11.48 21.97 21.30
N GLU A 599 -11.50 23.29 21.08
CA GLU A 599 -11.18 23.88 19.77
C GLU A 599 -9.72 23.59 19.38
N ARG A 600 -8.78 23.83 20.30
CA ARG A 600 -7.36 23.53 20.10
C ARG A 600 -7.10 22.03 19.93
N ALA A 601 -7.79 21.18 20.70
CA ALA A 601 -7.69 19.73 20.55
C ALA A 601 -8.21 19.27 19.18
N ALA A 602 -9.27 19.89 18.65
CA ALA A 602 -9.79 19.61 17.32
C ALA A 602 -8.82 20.04 16.21
N GLU A 603 -8.20 21.23 16.31
CA GLU A 603 -7.17 21.71 15.37
C GLU A 603 -5.95 20.77 15.33
N LEU A 604 -5.45 20.36 16.50
CA LEU A 604 -4.34 19.42 16.62
C LEU A 604 -4.69 18.04 16.04
N ARG A 605 -5.92 17.54 16.30
CA ARG A 605 -6.42 16.31 15.70
C ARG A 605 -6.40 16.40 14.17
N ASP A 606 -6.95 17.47 13.62
CA ASP A 606 -7.07 17.64 12.18
C ASP A 606 -5.68 17.80 11.54
N THR A 607 -4.73 18.37 12.27
CA THR A 607 -3.31 18.45 11.88
C THR A 607 -2.65 17.06 11.88
N VAL A 608 -2.87 16.25 12.92
CA VAL A 608 -2.38 14.86 13.00
C VAL A 608 -2.95 14.01 11.87
N ILE A 609 -4.27 14.08 11.62
CA ILE A 609 -4.92 13.36 10.53
C ILE A 609 -4.34 13.77 9.18
N ARG A 610 -4.12 15.09 8.97
CA ARG A 610 -3.51 15.61 7.73
C ARG A 610 -2.09 15.10 7.54
N LEU A 611 -1.25 15.15 8.60
CA LEU A 611 0.12 14.63 8.56
C LEU A 611 0.15 13.13 8.27
N GLN A 612 -0.66 12.34 8.96
CA GLN A 612 -0.75 10.91 8.72
C GLN A 612 -1.16 10.59 7.28
N ARG A 613 -2.12 11.32 6.73
CA ARG A 613 -2.54 11.17 5.33
C ARG A 613 -1.46 11.59 4.33
N SER A 614 -0.68 12.64 4.63
CA SER A 614 0.43 13.06 3.75
C SER A 614 1.58 12.05 3.71
N LEU A 615 1.72 11.20 4.73
CA LEU A 615 2.70 10.14 4.82
C LEU A 615 2.23 8.81 4.16
N LEU A 616 0.98 8.75 3.68
CA LEU A 616 0.43 7.59 2.95
C LEU A 616 0.98 7.44 1.52
N VAL A 617 1.68 8.42 1.01
CA VAL A 617 2.29 8.50 -0.32
C VAL A 617 3.77 8.22 -0.26
#